data_dc8bab9c656db73b13d7d88fb4679d26
#
_entry.id   dc8bab9c656db73b13d7d88fb4679d26
#
_cell.length_a   1.000
_cell.length_b   1.000
_cell.length_c   1.000
_cell.angle_alpha   90.00
_cell.angle_beta   90.00
_cell.angle_gamma   90.00
#
_symmetry.space_group_name_H-M   'P 1'
#
loop_
_entity.id
_entity.type
_entity.pdbx_description
1 polymer ?
#
loop_
_entity_poly.entity_id
_entity_poly.type
_entity_poly.pdbx_seq_one_letter_code
_entity_poly.pdbx_strand_id
1 'polypeptide(L)'
;MWPAFAAASASEFAGLLAKRFVNLAMGEGDGPAAREPKWATPNTIALELKSVRLRDFSTVKDGVPTLLCAPFALHGAAVADLAPGHSLVVALRDAGLRRLFVTDWRSATTEMRLLGIDDYLADLNVLVDQLGGTVDLVGLCQGGWLSLLYAARFPAKVRKLVLAGAPIDIAAGQSALSALADASPLALFHELVTLGDGRVLGHKVLKFWGSETLDSREIHQLLQTPEPVGSPAFAALEAIFRDWHAWAVDLPGTYYLEVIEKLYKRNEIATGQFIALGEP
;
A
#
# COMPACT_ATOMS: atom_id res chain seq x y z
N MET A 1 -6.57 -6.27 -12.08
CA MET A 1 -6.22 -6.86 -13.38
C MET A 1 -5.64 -5.77 -14.28
N TRP A 2 -4.48 -5.96 -14.89
CA TRP A 2 -3.85 -5.03 -15.84
C TRP A 2 -3.91 -5.67 -17.23
N PRO A 3 -5.04 -5.64 -17.94
CA PRO A 3 -5.22 -6.48 -19.13
C PRO A 3 -4.57 -5.94 -20.40
N ALA A 4 -4.10 -4.70 -20.45
CA ALA A 4 -3.73 -4.07 -21.72
C ALA A 4 -2.24 -4.17 -22.11
N PHE A 5 -1.37 -4.72 -21.26
CA PHE A 5 0.08 -4.66 -21.52
C PHE A 5 0.73 -5.96 -21.98
N ALA A 6 0.02 -7.06 -21.99
CA ALA A 6 0.61 -8.38 -22.28
C ALA A 6 0.96 -8.63 -23.77
N ALA A 7 0.63 -7.73 -24.70
CA ALA A 7 0.79 -7.95 -26.14
C ALA A 7 1.50 -6.83 -26.91
N ALA A 8 1.92 -5.74 -26.27
CA ALA A 8 2.63 -4.67 -26.96
C ALA A 8 4.13 -4.98 -27.09
N SER A 9 4.72 -4.68 -28.25
CA SER A 9 6.17 -4.74 -28.44
C SER A 9 6.88 -3.73 -27.51
N ALA A 10 8.13 -3.95 -27.16
CA ALA A 10 8.90 -3.04 -26.30
C ALA A 10 8.90 -1.59 -26.83
N SER A 11 8.86 -1.38 -28.15
CA SER A 11 8.78 -0.06 -28.78
C SER A 11 7.42 0.61 -28.62
N GLU A 12 6.32 -0.16 -28.72
CA GLU A 12 4.95 0.35 -28.50
C GLU A 12 4.75 0.71 -27.02
N PHE A 13 5.29 -0.11 -26.13
CA PHE A 13 5.27 0.15 -24.70
C PHE A 13 6.06 1.42 -24.34
N ALA A 14 7.28 1.59 -24.87
CA ALA A 14 8.07 2.80 -24.66
C ALA A 14 7.37 4.06 -25.21
N GLY A 15 6.72 3.96 -26.37
CA GLY A 15 5.92 5.05 -26.96
C GLY A 15 4.71 5.42 -26.10
N LEU A 16 4.02 4.42 -25.53
CA LEU A 16 2.90 4.62 -24.62
C LEU A 16 3.35 5.30 -23.33
N LEU A 17 4.45 4.84 -22.73
CA LEU A 17 5.02 5.47 -21.52
C LEU A 17 5.44 6.92 -21.79
N ALA A 18 6.11 7.20 -22.91
CA ALA A 18 6.51 8.56 -23.27
C ALA A 18 5.29 9.48 -23.44
N LYS A 19 4.23 9.02 -24.12
CA LYS A 19 2.99 9.78 -24.29
C LYS A 19 2.32 10.07 -22.94
N ARG A 20 2.23 9.07 -22.06
CA ARG A 20 1.66 9.23 -20.71
C ARG A 20 2.48 10.20 -19.86
N PHE A 21 3.81 10.11 -19.97
CA PHE A 21 4.70 11.03 -19.28
C PHE A 21 4.53 12.47 -19.73
N VAL A 22 4.42 12.72 -21.04
CA VAL A 22 4.15 14.05 -21.59
C VAL A 22 2.82 14.58 -21.08
N ASN A 23 1.76 13.80 -21.06
CA ASN A 23 0.45 14.20 -20.53
C ASN A 23 0.53 14.54 -19.03
N LEU A 24 1.30 13.76 -18.27
CA LEU A 24 1.54 14.00 -16.84
C LEU A 24 2.29 15.32 -16.61
N ALA A 25 3.34 15.58 -17.41
CA ALA A 25 4.17 16.79 -17.31
C ALA A 25 3.42 18.05 -17.74
N MET A 26 2.51 17.94 -18.71
CA MET A 26 1.74 19.08 -19.23
C MET A 26 0.58 19.50 -18.32
N GLY A 27 0.32 18.78 -17.23
CA GLY A 27 -0.56 19.26 -16.15
C GLY A 27 -2.01 19.43 -16.52
N GLU A 28 -2.64 18.48 -17.18
CA GLU A 28 -4.10 18.47 -17.28
C GLU A 28 -4.72 18.27 -15.90
N GLY A 29 -5.28 19.36 -15.42
CA GLY A 29 -6.11 19.60 -14.26
C GLY A 29 -6.14 18.58 -13.13
N ASP A 30 -5.64 18.96 -11.96
CA ASP A 30 -5.97 18.29 -10.71
C ASP A 30 -7.49 18.43 -10.50
N GLY A 31 -8.23 17.35 -10.57
CA GLY A 31 -9.63 17.31 -10.15
C GLY A 31 -9.76 17.68 -8.67
N PRO A 32 -10.97 17.91 -8.17
CA PRO A 32 -11.18 18.22 -6.75
C PRO A 32 -10.50 17.15 -5.89
N ALA A 33 -9.77 17.59 -4.86
CA ALA A 33 -9.08 16.69 -3.94
C ALA A 33 -10.09 15.67 -3.36
N ALA A 34 -9.84 14.39 -3.57
CA ALA A 34 -10.63 13.33 -2.98
C ALA A 34 -10.56 13.44 -1.44
N ARG A 35 -11.63 13.03 -0.77
CA ARG A 35 -11.67 13.04 0.69
C ARG A 35 -11.06 11.76 1.25
N GLU A 36 -10.38 11.89 2.39
CA GLU A 36 -9.89 10.72 3.14
C GLU A 36 -11.06 9.76 3.43
N PRO A 37 -10.95 8.48 3.04
CA PRO A 37 -12.02 7.51 3.19
C PRO A 37 -12.31 7.24 4.66
N LYS A 38 -13.57 6.99 4.98
CA LYS A 38 -13.98 6.63 6.33
C LYS A 38 -13.72 5.14 6.57
N TRP A 39 -13.32 4.81 7.77
CA TRP A 39 -13.26 3.44 8.25
C TRP A 39 -14.67 2.94 8.58
N ALA A 40 -14.98 1.71 8.19
CA ALA A 40 -16.33 1.15 8.40
C ALA A 40 -16.59 0.82 9.88
N THR A 41 -15.55 0.40 10.59
CA THR A 41 -15.63 0.00 12.01
C THR A 41 -15.20 1.16 12.92
N PRO A 42 -15.90 1.44 14.02
CA PRO A 42 -15.46 2.41 15.02
C PRO A 42 -14.06 2.09 15.53
N ASN A 43 -13.20 3.11 15.57
CA ASN A 43 -11.83 3.01 16.02
C ASN A 43 -11.36 4.32 16.65
N THR A 44 -10.22 4.26 17.34
CA THR A 44 -9.55 5.45 17.91
C THR A 44 -8.08 5.47 17.45
N ILE A 45 -7.44 6.63 17.54
CA ILE A 45 -6.01 6.76 17.27
C ILE A 45 -5.28 6.55 18.62
N ALA A 46 -4.52 5.45 18.71
CA ALA A 46 -3.72 5.10 19.89
C ALA A 46 -2.37 5.82 19.92
N LEU A 47 -1.80 6.11 18.75
CA LEU A 47 -0.57 6.88 18.58
C LEU A 47 -0.59 7.56 17.21
N GLU A 48 -0.06 8.78 17.13
CA GLU A 48 0.12 9.49 15.87
C GLU A 48 1.59 9.93 15.74
N LEU A 49 2.24 9.45 14.69
CA LEU A 49 3.55 9.89 14.25
C LEU A 49 3.42 10.71 12.97
N LYS A 50 4.52 11.27 12.49
CA LYS A 50 4.53 12.07 11.26
C LYS A 50 4.12 11.24 10.03
N SER A 51 4.58 9.98 9.96
CA SER A 51 4.40 9.07 8.84
C SER A 51 3.21 8.12 8.97
N VAL A 52 2.74 7.86 10.20
CA VAL A 52 1.74 6.82 10.48
C VAL A 52 0.87 7.15 11.68
N ARG A 53 -0.40 6.76 11.62
CA ARG A 53 -1.29 6.66 12.78
C ARG A 53 -1.45 5.19 13.15
N LEU A 54 -1.43 4.89 14.43
CA LEU A 54 -1.81 3.59 14.97
C LEU A 54 -3.29 3.63 15.32
N ARG A 55 -4.12 2.93 14.55
CA ARG A 55 -5.55 2.84 14.82
C ARG A 55 -5.85 1.65 15.72
N ASP A 56 -6.62 1.88 16.77
CA ASP A 56 -7.07 0.88 17.73
C ASP A 56 -8.51 0.44 17.41
N PHE A 57 -8.66 -0.82 17.05
CA PHE A 57 -9.92 -1.52 16.81
C PHE A 57 -10.24 -2.53 17.92
N SER A 58 -9.51 -2.51 19.01
CA SER A 58 -9.63 -3.50 20.07
C SER A 58 -11.00 -3.48 20.75
N THR A 59 -11.48 -4.66 21.09
CA THR A 59 -12.68 -4.86 21.93
C THR A 59 -12.31 -5.38 23.33
N VAL A 60 -11.03 -5.67 23.56
CA VAL A 60 -10.45 -6.09 24.83
C VAL A 60 -9.14 -5.36 25.07
N LYS A 61 -8.75 -5.22 26.34
CA LYS A 61 -7.49 -4.54 26.72
C LYS A 61 -6.33 -5.51 26.92
N ASP A 62 -6.62 -6.76 27.24
CA ASP A 62 -5.63 -7.76 27.61
C ASP A 62 -5.28 -8.70 26.47
N GLY A 63 -4.16 -9.41 26.61
CA GLY A 63 -3.65 -10.35 25.63
C GLY A 63 -2.58 -9.74 24.71
N VAL A 64 -1.96 -10.59 23.87
CA VAL A 64 -0.98 -10.14 22.90
C VAL A 64 -1.68 -9.35 21.80
N PRO A 65 -1.24 -8.11 21.49
CA PRO A 65 -1.83 -7.33 20.43
C PRO A 65 -1.53 -7.93 19.06
N THR A 66 -2.51 -7.89 18.18
CA THR A 66 -2.33 -8.13 16.75
C THR A 66 -2.16 -6.77 16.06
N LEU A 67 -1.07 -6.60 15.35
CA LEU A 67 -0.82 -5.42 14.51
C LEU A 67 -0.98 -5.80 13.04
N LEU A 68 -1.98 -5.25 12.39
CA LEU A 68 -2.14 -5.33 10.94
C LEU A 68 -1.33 -4.20 10.30
N CYS A 69 -0.22 -4.55 9.67
CA CYS A 69 0.56 -3.65 8.85
C CYS A 69 -0.11 -3.54 7.46
N ALA A 70 -0.84 -2.46 7.26
CA ALA A 70 -1.52 -2.18 6.01
C ALA A 70 -0.52 -1.79 4.90
N PRO A 71 -0.89 -1.91 3.62
CA PRO A 71 -0.01 -1.50 2.54
C PRO A 71 0.26 0.01 2.58
N PHE A 72 1.51 0.38 2.36
CA PHE A 72 1.91 1.75 2.05
C PHE A 72 2.27 1.81 0.56
N ALA A 73 1.27 2.14 -0.23
CA ALA A 73 1.36 2.24 -1.67
C ALA A 73 0.59 3.48 -2.14
N LEU A 74 -0.16 3.40 -3.24
CA LEU A 74 -0.89 4.57 -3.76
C LEU A 74 -2.27 4.80 -3.12
N HIS A 75 -2.80 3.82 -2.39
CA HIS A 75 -4.12 3.91 -1.75
C HIS A 75 -4.01 3.77 -0.23
N GLY A 76 -4.95 4.40 0.48
CA GLY A 76 -4.96 4.43 1.94
C GLY A 76 -5.29 3.08 2.59
N ALA A 77 -4.90 2.96 3.86
CA ALA A 77 -5.03 1.76 4.68
C ALA A 77 -6.49 1.32 4.96
N ALA A 78 -7.46 2.20 4.69
CA ALA A 78 -8.89 1.91 4.89
C ALA A 78 -9.41 0.74 4.05
N VAL A 79 -8.64 0.22 3.07
CA VAL A 79 -8.95 -1.04 2.38
C VAL A 79 -9.07 -2.22 3.34
N ALA A 80 -8.37 -2.18 4.48
CA ALA A 80 -8.47 -3.22 5.51
C ALA A 80 -9.83 -3.22 6.25
N ASP A 81 -10.61 -2.16 6.11
CA ASP A 81 -11.91 -1.98 6.75
C ASP A 81 -12.82 -1.10 5.89
N LEU A 82 -13.06 -1.55 4.66
CA LEU A 82 -13.66 -0.75 3.59
C LEU A 82 -15.15 -0.48 3.83
N ALA A 83 -15.93 -1.52 4.11
CA ALA A 83 -17.38 -1.46 4.26
C ALA A 83 -17.90 -2.62 5.13
N PRO A 84 -19.12 -2.54 5.68
CA PRO A 84 -19.78 -3.69 6.29
C PRO A 84 -19.79 -4.90 5.35
N GLY A 85 -19.34 -6.06 5.84
CA GLY A 85 -19.15 -7.27 5.03
C GLY A 85 -17.87 -7.31 4.19
N HIS A 86 -17.14 -6.21 4.09
CA HIS A 86 -15.84 -6.08 3.38
C HIS A 86 -14.80 -5.47 4.31
N SER A 87 -14.54 -6.14 5.43
CA SER A 87 -13.63 -5.70 6.47
C SER A 87 -12.77 -6.86 6.97
N LEU A 88 -11.47 -6.79 6.71
CA LEU A 88 -10.49 -7.70 7.30
C LEU A 88 -10.40 -7.47 8.82
N VAL A 89 -10.56 -6.24 9.29
CA VAL A 89 -10.61 -5.90 10.72
C VAL A 89 -11.71 -6.68 11.43
N VAL A 90 -12.92 -6.67 10.89
CA VAL A 90 -14.05 -7.41 11.47
C VAL A 90 -13.79 -8.90 11.41
N ALA A 91 -13.33 -9.43 10.27
CA ALA A 91 -13.03 -10.85 10.11
C ALA A 91 -11.97 -11.35 11.12
N LEU A 92 -10.92 -10.58 11.35
CA LEU A 92 -9.89 -10.92 12.34
C LEU A 92 -10.43 -10.87 13.77
N ARG A 93 -11.26 -9.90 14.11
CA ARG A 93 -11.92 -9.81 15.42
C ARG A 93 -12.88 -10.97 15.67
N ASP A 94 -13.65 -11.35 14.68
CA ASP A 94 -14.59 -12.50 14.74
C ASP A 94 -13.84 -13.82 14.86
N ALA A 95 -12.64 -13.91 14.25
CA ALA A 95 -11.72 -15.04 14.44
C ALA A 95 -11.02 -15.06 15.81
N GLY A 96 -11.32 -14.10 16.70
CA GLY A 96 -10.80 -14.07 18.07
C GLY A 96 -9.61 -13.13 18.31
N LEU A 97 -9.11 -12.42 17.30
CA LEU A 97 -8.02 -11.45 17.42
C LEU A 97 -8.57 -10.08 17.90
N ARG A 98 -9.01 -10.04 19.17
CA ARG A 98 -9.82 -8.94 19.70
C ARG A 98 -9.01 -7.73 20.19
N ARG A 99 -7.70 -7.87 20.40
CA ARG A 99 -6.77 -6.76 20.67
C ARG A 99 -6.07 -6.43 19.35
N LEU A 100 -6.71 -5.63 18.51
CA LEU A 100 -6.35 -5.42 17.10
C LEU A 100 -6.03 -3.96 16.81
N PHE A 101 -4.89 -3.74 16.19
CA PHE A 101 -4.41 -2.44 15.74
C PHE A 101 -4.07 -2.48 14.25
N VAL A 102 -4.14 -1.32 13.59
CA VAL A 102 -3.84 -1.18 12.17
C VAL A 102 -2.92 0.02 11.95
N THR A 103 -1.89 -0.14 11.12
CA THR A 103 -1.10 0.99 10.64
C THR A 103 -1.89 1.77 9.60
N ASP A 104 -2.07 3.06 9.82
CA ASP A 104 -2.68 3.98 8.88
C ASP A 104 -1.59 4.95 8.40
N TRP A 105 -0.91 4.55 7.30
CA TRP A 105 0.18 5.31 6.73
C TRP A 105 -0.32 6.64 6.15
N ARG A 106 0.35 7.71 6.48
CA ARG A 106 -0.06 9.06 6.09
C ARG A 106 0.50 9.43 4.73
N SER A 107 -0.27 10.19 3.96
CA SER A 107 0.21 10.81 2.73
C SER A 107 1.44 11.67 3.00
N ALA A 108 2.48 11.52 2.19
CA ALA A 108 3.73 12.23 2.39
C ALA A 108 3.57 13.74 2.20
N THR A 109 4.08 14.50 3.17
CA THR A 109 4.27 15.95 3.03
C THR A 109 5.65 16.24 2.42
N THR A 110 5.87 17.49 1.99
CA THR A 110 7.18 17.92 1.46
C THR A 110 8.32 17.65 2.46
N GLU A 111 8.05 17.76 3.75
CA GLU A 111 9.03 17.49 4.81
C GLU A 111 9.38 16.01 4.95
N MET A 112 8.52 15.12 4.47
CA MET A 112 8.73 13.67 4.51
C MET A 112 9.44 13.14 3.26
N ARG A 113 9.73 13.96 2.26
CA ARG A 113 10.24 13.54 0.95
C ARG A 113 11.52 12.70 0.97
N LEU A 114 12.33 12.84 2.03
CA LEU A 114 13.59 12.10 2.22
C LEU A 114 13.45 10.87 3.13
N LEU A 115 12.27 10.56 3.66
CA LEU A 115 12.07 9.36 4.45
C LEU A 115 12.23 8.13 3.55
N GLY A 116 13.06 7.18 3.99
CA GLY A 116 13.33 5.91 3.32
C GLY A 116 12.66 4.72 4.02
N ILE A 117 12.95 3.51 3.57
CA ILE A 117 12.43 2.27 4.16
C ILE A 117 12.82 2.16 5.63
N ASP A 118 14.05 2.53 5.98
CA ASP A 118 14.55 2.45 7.36
C ASP A 118 13.76 3.35 8.32
N ASP A 119 13.30 4.53 7.87
CA ASP A 119 12.47 5.42 8.67
C ASP A 119 11.12 4.76 8.99
N TYR A 120 10.50 4.09 8.00
CA TYR A 120 9.23 3.38 8.17
C TYR A 120 9.38 2.13 9.06
N LEU A 121 10.52 1.44 9.00
CA LEU A 121 10.85 0.34 9.92
C LEU A 121 11.05 0.86 11.36
N ALA A 122 11.71 2.02 11.52
CA ALA A 122 11.87 2.65 12.81
C ALA A 122 10.53 3.09 13.40
N ASP A 123 9.64 3.69 12.60
CA ASP A 123 8.30 4.06 13.03
C ASP A 123 7.47 2.82 13.41
N LEU A 124 7.54 1.74 12.63
CA LEU A 124 6.90 0.46 12.97
C LEU A 124 7.41 -0.07 14.33
N ASN A 125 8.72 0.09 14.61
CA ASN A 125 9.29 -0.29 15.89
C ASN A 125 8.71 0.53 17.05
N VAL A 126 8.51 1.85 16.86
CA VAL A 126 7.85 2.71 17.84
C VAL A 126 6.41 2.25 18.10
N LEU A 127 5.67 1.88 17.05
CA LEU A 127 4.31 1.37 17.19
C LEU A 127 4.27 0.07 18.01
N VAL A 128 5.20 -0.85 17.75
CA VAL A 128 5.30 -2.13 18.49
C VAL A 128 5.66 -1.88 19.94
N ASP A 129 6.58 -0.94 20.23
CA ASP A 129 6.94 -0.57 21.61
C ASP A 129 5.74 0.05 22.35
N GLN A 130 4.95 0.89 21.69
CA GLN A 130 3.70 1.44 22.23
C GLN A 130 2.70 0.34 22.61
N LEU A 131 2.71 -0.78 21.90
CA LEU A 131 1.83 -1.94 22.14
C LEU A 131 2.34 -2.88 23.24
N GLY A 132 3.49 -2.61 23.83
CA GLY A 132 4.11 -3.41 24.89
C GLY A 132 5.30 -4.25 24.43
N GLY A 133 5.85 -3.97 23.26
CA GLY A 133 7.11 -4.53 22.75
C GLY A 133 7.01 -5.91 22.10
N THR A 134 5.83 -6.56 22.12
CA THR A 134 5.64 -7.86 21.45
C THR A 134 4.25 -7.92 20.81
N VAL A 135 4.19 -8.33 19.54
CA VAL A 135 2.95 -8.38 18.76
C VAL A 135 2.82 -9.69 17.94
N ASP A 136 1.60 -10.05 17.57
CA ASP A 136 1.35 -10.86 16.38
C ASP A 136 1.25 -9.90 15.20
N LEU A 137 2.07 -10.07 14.18
CA LEU A 137 2.18 -9.15 13.05
C LEU A 137 1.53 -9.76 11.81
N VAL A 138 0.59 -9.04 11.21
CA VAL A 138 -0.08 -9.42 9.96
C VAL A 138 0.27 -8.38 8.91
N GLY A 139 1.06 -8.75 7.92
CA GLY A 139 1.45 -7.87 6.84
C GLY A 139 0.57 -8.07 5.59
N LEU A 140 -0.12 -7.03 5.17
CA LEU A 140 -0.99 -7.06 4.00
C LEU A 140 -0.31 -6.40 2.79
N CYS A 141 -0.17 -7.13 1.67
CA CYS A 141 0.39 -6.64 0.41
C CYS A 141 1.77 -5.96 0.64
N GLN A 142 1.92 -4.69 0.32
CA GLN A 142 3.16 -3.92 0.57
C GLN A 142 3.54 -3.87 2.07
N GLY A 143 2.57 -3.90 2.97
CA GLY A 143 2.84 -4.04 4.41
C GLY A 143 3.45 -5.39 4.78
N GLY A 144 3.30 -6.40 3.91
CA GLY A 144 3.84 -7.74 4.15
C GLY A 144 5.35 -7.81 4.06
N TRP A 145 5.98 -7.28 3.01
CA TRP A 145 7.44 -7.27 2.92
C TRP A 145 8.07 -6.38 4.02
N LEU A 146 7.43 -5.25 4.36
CA LEU A 146 7.87 -4.41 5.47
C LEU A 146 7.80 -5.17 6.81
N SER A 147 6.73 -5.94 7.02
CA SER A 147 6.56 -6.80 8.21
C SER A 147 7.60 -7.91 8.26
N LEU A 148 7.98 -8.48 7.11
CA LEU A 148 9.02 -9.51 7.03
C LEU A 148 10.38 -8.95 7.45
N LEU A 149 10.78 -7.80 6.89
CA LEU A 149 12.02 -7.12 7.25
C LEU A 149 12.05 -6.76 8.74
N TYR A 150 10.92 -6.23 9.24
CA TYR A 150 10.79 -5.91 10.66
C TYR A 150 10.96 -7.17 11.55
N ALA A 151 10.31 -8.27 11.21
CA ALA A 151 10.39 -9.51 11.97
C ALA A 151 11.81 -10.13 11.93
N ALA A 152 12.48 -10.04 10.79
CA ALA A 152 13.87 -10.47 10.67
C ALA A 152 14.81 -9.62 11.54
N ARG A 153 14.58 -8.30 11.57
CA ARG A 153 15.42 -7.35 12.33
C ARG A 153 15.15 -7.37 13.83
N PHE A 154 13.88 -7.61 14.23
CA PHE A 154 13.43 -7.61 15.63
C PHE A 154 12.71 -8.92 16.00
N PRO A 155 13.35 -10.09 15.91
CA PRO A 155 12.67 -11.38 16.11
C PRO A 155 12.06 -11.55 17.49
N ALA A 156 12.61 -10.91 18.53
CA ALA A 156 12.05 -10.95 19.89
C ALA A 156 10.73 -10.15 20.03
N LYS A 157 10.42 -9.25 19.10
CA LYS A 157 9.22 -8.40 19.12
C LYS A 157 8.06 -8.98 18.32
N VAL A 158 8.29 -10.01 17.50
CA VAL A 158 7.26 -10.63 16.66
C VAL A 158 7.04 -12.06 17.09
N ARG A 159 5.90 -12.32 17.75
CA ARG A 159 5.54 -13.66 18.22
C ARG A 159 5.08 -14.56 17.07
N LYS A 160 4.26 -14.01 16.16
CA LYS A 160 3.76 -14.66 14.95
C LYS A 160 3.80 -13.68 13.80
N LEU A 161 4.16 -14.16 12.62
CA LEU A 161 4.12 -13.39 11.38
C LEU A 161 3.18 -14.06 10.39
N VAL A 162 2.25 -13.28 9.85
CA VAL A 162 1.37 -13.69 8.74
C VAL A 162 1.59 -12.74 7.58
N LEU A 163 1.84 -13.27 6.40
CA LEU A 163 2.02 -12.50 5.17
C LEU A 163 0.86 -12.80 4.22
N ALA A 164 0.09 -11.79 3.88
CA ALA A 164 -1.06 -11.90 3.00
C ALA A 164 -0.82 -11.10 1.71
N GLY A 165 -0.63 -11.81 0.58
CA GLY A 165 -0.41 -11.20 -0.73
C GLY A 165 0.85 -10.30 -0.81
N ALA A 166 1.89 -10.64 -0.03
CA ALA A 166 3.10 -9.84 0.06
C ALA A 166 4.04 -10.09 -1.13
N PRO A 167 4.57 -9.06 -1.80
CA PRO A 167 5.55 -9.21 -2.87
C PRO A 167 6.96 -9.45 -2.27
N ILE A 168 7.26 -10.70 -1.95
CA ILE A 168 8.54 -11.11 -1.35
C ILE A 168 9.55 -11.50 -2.43
N ASP A 169 9.12 -12.25 -3.43
CA ASP A 169 9.92 -12.64 -4.58
C ASP A 169 9.24 -12.18 -5.86
N ILE A 170 9.77 -11.14 -6.46
CA ILE A 170 9.22 -10.54 -7.69
C ILE A 170 9.46 -11.44 -8.91
N ALA A 171 10.45 -12.33 -8.83
CA ALA A 171 10.78 -13.26 -9.91
C ALA A 171 10.06 -14.61 -9.81
N ALA A 172 9.39 -14.92 -8.71
CA ALA A 172 8.72 -16.21 -8.48
C ALA A 172 7.56 -16.49 -9.45
N GLY A 173 7.05 -15.47 -10.14
CA GLY A 173 6.00 -15.60 -11.15
C GLY A 173 6.01 -14.42 -12.11
N GLN A 174 5.43 -14.63 -13.30
CA GLN A 174 5.23 -13.52 -14.24
C GLN A 174 3.95 -12.77 -13.88
N SER A 175 4.11 -11.59 -13.29
CA SER A 175 3.01 -10.65 -13.06
C SER A 175 3.10 -9.44 -14.00
N ALA A 176 1.97 -8.81 -14.30
CA ALA A 176 1.98 -7.57 -15.07
C ALA A 176 2.82 -6.47 -14.38
N LEU A 177 2.83 -6.46 -13.04
CA LEU A 177 3.60 -5.49 -12.26
C LEU A 177 5.11 -5.76 -12.34
N SER A 178 5.55 -7.03 -12.24
CA SER A 178 6.97 -7.36 -12.38
C SER A 178 7.48 -7.09 -13.80
N ALA A 179 6.71 -7.45 -14.83
CA ALA A 179 7.05 -7.16 -16.22
C ALA A 179 7.14 -5.63 -16.47
N LEU A 180 6.21 -4.86 -15.90
CA LEU A 180 6.21 -3.40 -16.01
C LEU A 180 7.42 -2.77 -15.31
N ALA A 181 7.71 -3.21 -14.08
CA ALA A 181 8.86 -2.73 -13.35
C ALA A 181 10.17 -3.04 -14.08
N ASP A 182 10.27 -4.23 -14.67
CA ASP A 182 11.45 -4.67 -15.43
C ASP A 182 11.65 -3.85 -16.71
N ALA A 183 10.58 -3.63 -17.47
CA ALA A 183 10.61 -2.88 -18.72
C ALA A 183 10.82 -1.36 -18.53
N SER A 184 10.52 -0.81 -17.35
CA SER A 184 10.60 0.63 -17.08
C SER A 184 12.02 1.03 -16.66
N PRO A 185 12.67 2.02 -17.31
CA PRO A 185 14.00 2.48 -16.89
C PRO A 185 13.91 3.24 -15.55
N LEU A 186 14.96 3.14 -14.72
CA LEU A 186 15.03 3.84 -13.42
C LEU A 186 14.85 5.36 -13.56
N ALA A 187 15.36 5.95 -14.64
CA ALA A 187 15.21 7.36 -14.92
C ALA A 187 13.74 7.83 -14.90
N LEU A 188 12.80 6.98 -15.35
CA LEU A 188 11.37 7.30 -15.33
C LEU A 188 10.86 7.51 -13.91
N PHE A 189 11.27 6.65 -12.97
CA PHE A 189 10.85 6.76 -11.58
C PHE A 189 11.47 7.98 -10.89
N HIS A 190 12.72 8.33 -11.23
CA HIS A 190 13.36 9.57 -10.78
C HIS A 190 12.61 10.83 -11.28
N GLU A 191 12.16 10.81 -12.53
CA GLU A 191 11.37 11.92 -13.08
C GLU A 191 10.02 12.07 -12.37
N LEU A 192 9.34 10.98 -12.02
CA LEU A 192 8.10 11.06 -11.22
C LEU A 192 8.33 11.72 -9.86
N VAL A 193 9.45 11.41 -9.21
CA VAL A 193 9.86 12.06 -7.94
C VAL A 193 10.19 13.53 -8.15
N THR A 194 10.89 13.86 -9.23
CA THR A 194 11.24 15.26 -9.58
C THR A 194 9.98 16.10 -9.83
N LEU A 195 9.01 15.56 -10.57
CA LEU A 195 7.71 16.23 -10.82
C LEU A 195 6.88 16.45 -9.55
N GLY A 196 7.11 15.66 -8.51
CA GLY A 196 6.45 15.76 -7.21
C GLY A 196 7.21 16.54 -6.15
N ASP A 197 8.24 17.30 -6.53
CA ASP A 197 9.10 18.04 -5.58
C ASP A 197 9.69 17.12 -4.49
N GLY A 198 10.29 16.01 -4.93
CA GLY A 198 10.90 15.00 -4.07
C GLY A 198 9.90 13.99 -3.48
N ARG A 199 8.65 14.02 -3.91
CA ARG A 199 7.60 13.04 -3.57
C ARG A 199 7.08 12.37 -4.82
N VAL A 200 6.41 11.26 -4.66
CA VAL A 200 5.59 10.67 -5.69
C VAL A 200 4.13 11.05 -5.42
N LEU A 201 3.54 11.85 -6.29
CA LEU A 201 2.15 12.28 -6.14
C LEU A 201 1.22 11.15 -6.58
N GLY A 202 0.50 10.56 -5.61
CA GLY A 202 -0.27 9.33 -5.80
C GLY A 202 -1.28 9.44 -6.94
N HIS A 203 -2.04 10.53 -7.00
CA HIS A 203 -3.03 10.76 -8.05
C HIS A 203 -2.39 10.84 -9.46
N LYS A 204 -1.18 11.40 -9.58
CA LYS A 204 -0.46 11.46 -10.86
C LYS A 204 0.05 10.10 -11.29
N VAL A 205 0.51 9.29 -10.34
CA VAL A 205 0.98 7.94 -10.64
C VAL A 205 -0.18 7.02 -11.04
N LEU A 206 -1.33 7.14 -10.40
CA LEU A 206 -2.54 6.41 -10.81
C LEU A 206 -2.93 6.75 -12.26
N LYS A 207 -2.90 8.05 -12.64
CA LYS A 207 -3.10 8.50 -14.03
C LYS A 207 -2.05 7.90 -14.97
N PHE A 208 -0.79 7.99 -14.59
CA PHE A 208 0.31 7.48 -15.41
C PHE A 208 0.16 5.99 -15.70
N TRP A 209 -0.21 5.17 -14.71
CA TRP A 209 -0.37 3.73 -14.88
C TRP A 209 -1.74 3.34 -15.47
N GLY A 210 -2.66 4.29 -15.67
CA GLY A 210 -3.98 4.04 -16.25
C GLY A 210 -4.91 3.25 -15.35
N SER A 211 -4.75 3.36 -14.04
CA SER A 211 -5.57 2.69 -13.03
C SER A 211 -6.73 3.54 -12.52
N GLU A 212 -7.00 4.68 -13.15
CA GLU A 212 -8.02 5.63 -12.67
C GLU A 212 -9.45 5.19 -12.84
N THR A 213 -9.73 4.37 -13.84
CA THR A 213 -11.10 4.00 -14.18
C THR A 213 -11.29 2.50 -14.20
N LEU A 214 -11.88 1.98 -13.12
CA LEU A 214 -12.42 0.62 -13.08
C LEU A 214 -13.90 0.66 -13.44
N ASP A 215 -14.35 -0.23 -14.31
CA ASP A 215 -15.79 -0.37 -14.56
C ASP A 215 -16.47 -1.16 -13.42
N SER A 216 -17.82 -1.14 -13.39
CA SER A 216 -18.57 -1.80 -12.32
C SER A 216 -18.37 -3.31 -12.26
N ARG A 217 -18.03 -3.96 -13.38
CA ARG A 217 -17.76 -5.41 -13.42
C ARG A 217 -16.39 -5.73 -12.84
N GLU A 218 -15.39 -4.92 -13.15
CA GLU A 218 -14.04 -5.04 -12.58
C GLU A 218 -14.08 -4.83 -11.07
N ILE A 219 -14.82 -3.82 -10.59
CA ILE A 219 -15.02 -3.58 -9.15
C ILE A 219 -15.73 -4.78 -8.49
N HIS A 220 -16.77 -5.31 -9.12
CA HIS A 220 -17.47 -6.49 -8.62
C HIS A 220 -16.54 -7.70 -8.49
N GLN A 221 -15.67 -7.93 -9.48
CA GLN A 221 -14.68 -9.01 -9.45
C GLN A 221 -13.64 -8.80 -8.34
N LEU A 222 -13.18 -7.56 -8.15
CA LEU A 222 -12.19 -7.23 -7.10
C LEU A 222 -12.79 -7.44 -5.70
N LEU A 223 -14.03 -7.02 -5.49
CA LEU A 223 -14.70 -7.11 -4.20
C LEU A 223 -15.22 -8.53 -3.89
N GLN A 224 -15.32 -9.41 -4.91
CA GLN A 224 -15.86 -10.77 -4.77
C GLN A 224 -17.18 -10.81 -3.99
N THR A 225 -18.01 -9.80 -4.20
CA THR A 225 -19.30 -9.66 -3.51
C THR A 225 -20.36 -10.55 -4.15
N PRO A 226 -21.29 -11.14 -3.36
CA PRO A 226 -22.43 -11.86 -3.90
C PRO A 226 -23.49 -10.94 -4.49
N GLU A 227 -23.43 -9.63 -4.19
CA GLU A 227 -24.42 -8.65 -4.64
C GLU A 227 -24.33 -8.44 -6.16
N PRO A 228 -25.43 -8.63 -6.91
CA PRO A 228 -25.39 -8.47 -8.37
C PRO A 228 -25.03 -7.06 -8.80
N VAL A 229 -24.27 -6.93 -9.88
CA VAL A 229 -24.00 -5.63 -10.53
C VAL A 229 -25.32 -4.94 -10.86
N GLY A 230 -25.45 -3.67 -10.46
CA GLY A 230 -26.66 -2.87 -10.65
C GLY A 230 -27.70 -3.00 -9.53
N SER A 231 -27.51 -3.87 -8.54
CA SER A 231 -28.35 -3.87 -7.34
C SER A 231 -28.08 -2.63 -6.47
N PRO A 232 -29.06 -2.14 -5.70
CA PRO A 232 -28.85 -1.02 -4.77
C PRO A 232 -27.73 -1.30 -3.74
N ALA A 233 -27.60 -2.53 -3.28
CA ALA A 233 -26.55 -2.94 -2.34
C ALA A 233 -25.15 -2.89 -2.99
N PHE A 234 -25.03 -3.38 -4.22
CA PHE A 234 -23.79 -3.26 -4.98
C PHE A 234 -23.44 -1.80 -5.28
N ALA A 235 -24.41 -0.98 -5.69
CA ALA A 235 -24.17 0.43 -6.00
C ALA A 235 -23.65 1.21 -4.78
N ALA A 236 -24.16 0.92 -3.57
CA ALA A 236 -23.66 1.51 -2.34
C ALA A 236 -22.20 1.08 -2.04
N LEU A 237 -21.88 -0.21 -2.20
CA LEU A 237 -20.54 -0.74 -2.01
C LEU A 237 -19.55 -0.21 -3.05
N GLU A 238 -19.99 -0.13 -4.32
CA GLU A 238 -19.23 0.44 -5.42
C GLU A 238 -18.87 1.91 -5.16
N ALA A 239 -19.81 2.70 -4.63
CA ALA A 239 -19.56 4.09 -4.29
C ALA A 239 -18.48 4.23 -3.20
N ILE A 240 -18.52 3.40 -2.14
CA ILE A 240 -17.49 3.38 -1.10
C ILE A 240 -16.13 2.98 -1.68
N PHE A 241 -16.10 1.97 -2.55
CA PHE A 241 -14.87 1.54 -3.21
C PHE A 241 -14.29 2.65 -4.08
N ARG A 242 -15.13 3.36 -4.86
CA ARG A 242 -14.69 4.47 -5.72
C ARG A 242 -14.16 5.63 -4.90
N ASP A 243 -14.79 5.97 -3.78
CA ASP A 243 -14.28 7.01 -2.86
C ASP A 243 -12.90 6.64 -2.30
N TRP A 244 -12.72 5.39 -1.85
CA TRP A 244 -11.41 4.90 -1.41
C TRP A 244 -10.38 4.88 -2.54
N HIS A 245 -10.76 4.41 -3.72
CA HIS A 245 -9.86 4.33 -4.88
C HIS A 245 -9.45 5.71 -5.40
N ALA A 246 -10.33 6.70 -5.32
CA ALA A 246 -10.02 8.08 -5.69
C ALA A 246 -9.06 8.77 -4.70
N TRP A 247 -9.03 8.29 -3.44
CA TRP A 247 -8.11 8.80 -2.43
C TRP A 247 -6.72 8.20 -2.62
N ALA A 248 -5.86 8.91 -3.32
CA ALA A 248 -4.47 8.52 -3.50
C ALA A 248 -3.57 9.18 -2.43
N VAL A 249 -2.66 8.40 -1.86
CA VAL A 249 -1.65 8.90 -0.94
C VAL A 249 -0.34 9.17 -1.68
N ASP A 250 0.30 10.28 -1.34
CA ASP A 250 1.64 10.59 -1.83
C ASP A 250 2.66 9.76 -1.06
N LEU A 251 3.75 9.39 -1.73
CA LEU A 251 4.87 8.65 -1.13
C LEU A 251 6.12 9.54 -1.07
N PRO A 252 6.97 9.38 -0.02
CA PRO A 252 8.29 10.00 -0.04
C PRO A 252 9.09 9.49 -1.24
N GLY A 253 9.80 10.39 -1.92
CA GLY A 253 10.57 10.02 -3.10
C GLY A 253 11.67 9.00 -2.80
N THR A 254 12.37 9.17 -1.68
CA THR A 254 13.41 8.21 -1.25
C THR A 254 12.81 6.83 -1.01
N TYR A 255 11.73 6.71 -0.23
CA TYR A 255 11.05 5.44 0.01
C TYR A 255 10.62 4.77 -1.31
N TYR A 256 9.99 5.53 -2.20
CA TYR A 256 9.51 5.01 -3.49
C TYR A 256 10.65 4.47 -4.35
N LEU A 257 11.74 5.23 -4.48
CA LEU A 257 12.92 4.80 -5.27
C LEU A 257 13.59 3.58 -4.65
N GLU A 258 13.72 3.51 -3.34
CA GLU A 258 14.25 2.33 -2.65
C GLU A 258 13.39 1.09 -2.89
N VAL A 259 12.05 1.21 -2.83
CA VAL A 259 11.12 0.11 -3.14
C VAL A 259 11.31 -0.35 -4.58
N ILE A 260 11.33 0.57 -5.55
CA ILE A 260 11.55 0.22 -6.96
C ILE A 260 12.89 -0.48 -7.15
N GLU A 261 13.96 0.09 -6.61
CA GLU A 261 15.32 -0.41 -6.82
C GLU A 261 15.57 -1.74 -6.11
N LYS A 262 15.33 -1.77 -4.79
CA LYS A 262 15.69 -2.91 -3.94
C LYS A 262 14.73 -4.09 -4.14
N LEU A 263 13.40 -3.83 -4.21
CA LEU A 263 12.42 -4.91 -4.34
C LEU A 263 12.20 -5.29 -5.80
N TYR A 264 11.78 -4.33 -6.64
CA TYR A 264 11.31 -4.66 -7.98
C TYR A 264 12.43 -4.87 -9.00
N LYS A 265 13.56 -4.16 -8.90
CA LYS A 265 14.68 -4.30 -9.84
C LYS A 265 15.72 -5.34 -9.39
N ARG A 266 16.11 -5.31 -8.13
CA ARG A 266 17.17 -6.18 -7.61
C ARG A 266 16.67 -7.39 -6.84
N ASN A 267 15.38 -7.45 -6.51
CA ASN A 267 14.76 -8.56 -5.79
C ASN A 267 15.51 -8.94 -4.49
N GLU A 268 15.99 -7.92 -3.75
CA GLU A 268 16.94 -8.08 -2.65
C GLU A 268 16.40 -8.91 -1.48
N ILE A 269 15.06 -8.91 -1.25
CA ILE A 269 14.47 -9.72 -0.18
C ILE A 269 14.64 -11.21 -0.51
N ALA A 270 14.23 -11.64 -1.71
CA ALA A 270 14.30 -13.03 -2.11
C ALA A 270 15.74 -13.54 -2.24
N THR A 271 16.68 -12.66 -2.61
CA THR A 271 18.10 -13.00 -2.74
C THR A 271 18.88 -12.89 -1.42
N GLY A 272 18.24 -12.45 -0.33
CA GLY A 272 18.89 -12.27 0.98
C GLY A 272 19.93 -11.15 1.01
N GLN A 273 19.80 -10.17 0.12
CA GLN A 273 20.74 -9.04 -0.01
C GLN A 273 20.20 -7.74 0.58
N PHE A 274 18.95 -7.75 1.07
CA PHE A 274 18.33 -6.55 1.61
C PHE A 274 18.98 -6.15 2.93
N ILE A 275 19.46 -4.90 3.00
CA ILE A 275 19.98 -4.30 4.22
C ILE A 275 18.89 -3.42 4.83
N ALA A 276 18.49 -3.73 6.06
CA ALA A 276 17.51 -2.98 6.83
C ALA A 276 18.11 -2.45 8.13
N LEU A 277 18.01 -1.17 8.40
CA LEU A 277 18.57 -0.50 9.58
C LEU A 277 20.07 -0.82 9.77
N GLY A 278 20.82 -0.87 8.65
CA GLY A 278 22.25 -1.13 8.63
C GLY A 278 22.68 -2.59 8.79
N GLU A 279 21.74 -3.52 8.83
CA GLU A 279 22.02 -4.97 8.99
C GLU A 279 21.34 -5.76 7.85
N PRO A 280 21.97 -6.88 7.39
CA PRO A 280 21.39 -7.76 6.38
C PRO A 280 20.18 -8.53 6.88
#